data_ec0cc882e623cd943cac98ee0e1b6c79
#
_entry.id   ec0cc882e623cd943cac98ee0e1b6c79
#
_cell.length_a   1.000
_cell.length_b   1.000
_cell.length_c   1.000
_cell.angle_alpha   90.00
_cell.angle_beta   90.00
_cell.angle_gamma   90.00
#
_symmetry.space_group_name_H-M   'P 1'
#
loop_
_entity.id
_entity.type
_entity.pdbx_description
1 polymer ?
#
loop_
_entity_poly.entity_id
_entity_poly.type
_entity_poly.pdbx_seq_one_letter_code
_entity_poly.pdbx_strand_id
1 'polypeptide(L)'
;MAWDASLPSLTHLIAEEQIRGSWWSHKRAHTIFHVAQMLEDHADVLKMNLISGKLTYVHRDLWKRIYSIGVAREDWQLKGLSANARRLLEALDAAGTLHTYKLRGEFGPRPGDTARELESRLLIHAQQVHTETGKHSKVVETWDTWAKRAGLRARANDPIAARRFVEQRLANLKQKYNGRGELPWPSTL
;
A
#
# COMPACT_ATOMS: atom_id res chain seq x y z
N MET A 1 -10.48 -4.01 -26.95
CA MET A 1 -9.43 -3.00 -26.63
C MET A 1 -8.29 -3.74 -25.92
N ALA A 2 -7.09 -3.80 -26.50
CA ALA A 2 -5.95 -4.47 -25.87
C ALA A 2 -5.37 -3.49 -24.84
N TRP A 3 -5.56 -3.80 -23.57
CA TRP A 3 -4.79 -3.17 -22.50
C TRP A 3 -3.34 -3.65 -22.62
N ASP A 4 -2.37 -2.77 -22.31
CA ASP A 4 -1.03 -3.28 -22.10
C ASP A 4 -1.12 -4.37 -21.03
N ALA A 5 -0.22 -5.35 -21.01
CA ALA A 5 -0.35 -6.56 -20.20
C ALA A 5 -0.47 -6.34 -18.67
N SER A 6 -0.68 -5.12 -18.20
CA SER A 6 -0.91 -4.76 -16.79
C SER A 6 -2.40 -4.70 -16.45
N LEU A 7 -2.73 -4.88 -15.17
CA LEU A 7 -4.09 -4.60 -14.69
C LEU A 7 -4.45 -3.12 -14.94
N PRO A 8 -5.70 -2.81 -15.33
CA PRO A 8 -6.10 -1.44 -15.57
C PRO A 8 -6.00 -0.61 -14.28
N SER A 9 -5.42 0.57 -14.40
CA SER A 9 -5.42 1.54 -13.31
C SER A 9 -6.81 2.15 -13.11
N LEU A 10 -7.04 2.78 -11.96
CA LEU A 10 -8.27 3.55 -11.72
C LEU A 10 -8.54 4.56 -12.83
N THR A 11 -7.49 5.25 -13.30
CA THR A 11 -7.62 6.23 -14.39
C THR A 11 -8.10 5.60 -15.69
N HIS A 12 -7.58 4.43 -16.05
CA HIS A 12 -8.02 3.69 -17.23
C HIS A 12 -9.48 3.21 -17.12
N LEU A 13 -9.88 2.75 -15.92
CA LEU A 13 -11.26 2.30 -15.69
C LEU A 13 -12.27 3.44 -15.83
N ILE A 14 -11.93 4.64 -15.33
CA ILE A 14 -12.81 5.81 -15.43
C ILE A 14 -12.80 6.39 -16.85
N ALA A 15 -11.63 6.42 -17.50
CA ALA A 15 -11.51 6.90 -18.87
C ALA A 15 -12.18 5.98 -19.91
N GLU A 16 -12.35 4.69 -19.56
CA GLU A 16 -12.79 3.61 -20.46
C GLU A 16 -11.83 3.37 -21.64
N GLU A 17 -10.62 3.91 -21.54
CA GLU A 17 -9.56 3.78 -22.53
C GLU A 17 -8.18 3.83 -21.87
N GLN A 18 -7.16 3.34 -22.59
CA GLN A 18 -5.78 3.44 -22.13
C GLN A 18 -5.26 4.87 -22.33
N ILE A 19 -4.94 5.56 -21.22
CA ILE A 19 -4.37 6.90 -21.27
C ILE A 19 -2.85 6.77 -21.48
N ARG A 20 -2.34 7.38 -22.55
CA ARG A 20 -0.91 7.55 -22.78
C ARG A 20 -0.45 8.92 -22.29
N GLY A 21 0.50 8.94 -21.36
CA GLY A 21 1.00 10.17 -20.75
C GLY A 21 0.19 10.62 -19.54
N SER A 22 0.08 11.94 -19.36
CA SER A 22 -0.61 12.52 -18.20
C SER A 22 -2.13 12.47 -18.35
N TRP A 23 -2.83 11.94 -17.35
CA TRP A 23 -4.29 11.90 -17.33
C TRP A 23 -4.94 13.28 -17.12
N TRP A 24 -4.17 14.29 -16.67
CA TRP A 24 -4.64 15.67 -16.48
C TRP A 24 -5.12 16.34 -17.77
N SER A 25 -4.60 15.93 -18.91
CA SER A 25 -5.03 16.45 -20.23
C SER A 25 -6.19 15.66 -20.85
N HIS A 26 -6.66 14.63 -20.16
CA HIS A 26 -7.74 13.79 -20.68
C HIS A 26 -9.11 14.47 -20.50
N LYS A 27 -10.05 14.28 -21.45
CA LYS A 27 -11.42 14.84 -21.40
C LYS A 27 -12.19 14.51 -20.12
N ARG A 28 -11.86 13.37 -19.45
CA ARG A 28 -12.44 12.94 -18.16
C ARG A 28 -11.56 13.27 -16.96
N ALA A 29 -10.57 14.16 -17.08
CA ALA A 29 -9.65 14.49 -16.00
C ALA A 29 -10.37 14.90 -14.70
N HIS A 30 -11.41 15.72 -14.80
CA HIS A 30 -12.20 16.14 -13.65
C HIS A 30 -12.88 14.95 -12.94
N THR A 31 -13.47 14.02 -13.69
CA THR A 31 -14.09 12.82 -13.13
C THR A 31 -13.05 11.91 -12.47
N ILE A 32 -11.88 11.72 -13.10
CA ILE A 32 -10.78 10.92 -12.56
C ILE A 32 -10.33 11.52 -11.22
N PHE A 33 -10.11 12.83 -11.18
CA PHE A 33 -9.69 13.55 -9.97
C PHE A 33 -10.73 13.41 -8.84
N HIS A 34 -11.99 13.65 -9.15
CA HIS A 34 -13.09 13.58 -8.19
C HIS A 34 -13.23 12.17 -7.58
N VAL A 35 -13.20 11.12 -8.42
CA VAL A 35 -13.28 9.73 -7.94
C VAL A 35 -12.04 9.36 -7.11
N ALA A 36 -10.84 9.81 -7.51
CA ALA A 36 -9.63 9.56 -6.74
C ALA A 36 -9.72 10.21 -5.35
N GLN A 37 -10.20 11.45 -5.25
CA GLN A 37 -10.43 12.11 -3.96
C GLN A 37 -11.48 11.38 -3.12
N MET A 38 -12.62 11.00 -3.70
CA MET A 38 -13.64 10.24 -2.98
C MET A 38 -13.08 8.94 -2.39
N LEU A 39 -12.20 8.24 -3.12
CA LEU A 39 -11.55 7.02 -2.65
C LEU A 39 -10.50 7.30 -1.57
N GLU A 40 -9.82 8.44 -1.62
CA GLU A 40 -8.86 8.84 -0.58
C GLU A 40 -9.53 9.11 0.77
N ASP A 41 -10.70 9.69 0.74
CA ASP A 41 -11.46 10.08 1.94
C ASP A 41 -12.48 9.02 2.38
N HIS A 42 -12.63 7.92 1.61
CA HIS A 42 -13.65 6.91 1.88
C HIS A 42 -13.29 6.05 3.09
N ALA A 43 -14.19 5.98 4.07
CA ALA A 43 -13.98 5.27 5.34
C ALA A 43 -13.70 3.76 5.20
N ASP A 44 -14.12 3.13 4.09
CA ASP A 44 -13.94 1.71 3.82
C ASP A 44 -12.81 1.41 2.83
N VAL A 45 -11.96 2.40 2.54
CA VAL A 45 -10.85 2.26 1.59
C VAL A 45 -9.50 2.48 2.28
N LEU A 46 -8.65 1.47 2.20
CA LEU A 46 -7.24 1.56 2.57
C LEU A 46 -6.41 1.81 1.31
N LYS A 47 -5.60 2.87 1.33
CA LYS A 47 -4.67 3.22 0.26
C LYS A 47 -3.27 2.72 0.63
N MET A 48 -2.68 1.86 -0.22
CA MET A 48 -1.35 1.29 0.02
C MET A 48 -0.67 0.84 -1.28
N ASN A 49 0.64 0.69 -1.26
CA ASN A 49 1.38 0.09 -2.38
C ASN A 49 1.32 -1.45 -2.25
N LEU A 50 0.52 -2.11 -3.08
CA LEU A 50 0.31 -3.56 -2.98
C LEU A 50 0.60 -4.28 -4.29
N ILE A 51 -0.21 -4.09 -5.32
CA ILE A 51 -0.08 -4.85 -6.58
C ILE A 51 1.05 -4.25 -7.42
N SER A 52 2.10 -5.04 -7.66
CA SER A 52 3.31 -4.63 -8.39
C SER A 52 3.96 -3.35 -7.83
N GLY A 53 3.87 -3.15 -6.50
CA GLY A 53 4.37 -1.95 -5.83
C GLY A 53 3.64 -0.65 -6.19
N LYS A 54 2.50 -0.73 -6.88
CA LYS A 54 1.69 0.44 -7.28
C LYS A 54 0.62 0.74 -6.25
N LEU A 55 0.22 2.01 -6.20
CA LEU A 55 -0.90 2.45 -5.37
C LEU A 55 -2.15 1.62 -5.68
N THR A 56 -2.69 1.00 -4.65
CA THR A 56 -3.84 0.12 -4.69
C THR A 56 -4.86 0.56 -3.67
N TYR A 57 -6.11 0.67 -4.07
CA TYR A 57 -7.23 0.92 -3.18
C TYR A 57 -7.80 -0.43 -2.72
N VAL A 58 -7.77 -0.66 -1.42
CA VAL A 58 -8.16 -1.94 -0.81
C VAL A 58 -9.42 -1.74 0.01
N HIS A 59 -10.51 -2.41 -0.41
CA HIS A 59 -11.78 -2.35 0.30
C HIS A 59 -11.69 -3.01 1.68
N ARG A 60 -12.51 -2.54 2.63
CA ARG A 60 -12.57 -2.95 4.03
C ARG A 60 -12.69 -4.47 4.24
N ASP A 61 -13.34 -5.20 3.34
CA ASP A 61 -13.46 -6.66 3.40
C ASP A 61 -12.10 -7.39 3.41
N LEU A 62 -11.06 -6.74 2.90
CA LEU A 62 -9.70 -7.26 2.87
C LEU A 62 -8.83 -6.80 4.04
N TRP A 63 -9.25 -5.80 4.81
CA TRP A 63 -8.41 -5.18 5.83
C TRP A 63 -7.89 -6.17 6.87
N LYS A 64 -8.77 -7.06 7.36
CA LYS A 64 -8.37 -8.07 8.33
C LYS A 64 -7.26 -8.99 7.78
N ARG A 65 -7.29 -9.29 6.48
CA ARG A 65 -6.28 -10.13 5.82
C ARG A 65 -4.97 -9.40 5.63
N ILE A 66 -5.04 -8.15 5.16
CA ILE A 66 -3.86 -7.29 5.02
C ILE A 66 -3.19 -7.07 6.39
N TYR A 67 -3.98 -6.77 7.42
CA TYR A 67 -3.49 -6.66 8.78
C TYR A 67 -2.79 -7.95 9.25
N SER A 68 -3.43 -9.12 9.03
CA SER A 68 -2.85 -10.42 9.44
C SER A 68 -1.51 -10.70 8.76
N ILE A 69 -1.37 -10.33 7.48
CA ILE A 69 -0.10 -10.44 6.75
C ILE A 69 0.92 -9.45 7.31
N GLY A 70 0.50 -8.21 7.56
CA GLY A 70 1.38 -7.13 8.02
C GLY A 70 2.00 -7.38 9.39
N VAL A 71 1.24 -7.93 10.34
CA VAL A 71 1.72 -8.22 11.69
C VAL A 71 2.47 -9.54 11.83
N ALA A 72 2.44 -10.40 10.81
CA ALA A 72 3.01 -11.75 10.89
C ALA A 72 4.53 -11.78 10.98
N ARG A 73 5.21 -10.78 10.39
CA ARG A 73 6.68 -10.69 10.35
C ARG A 73 7.35 -11.98 9.87
N GLU A 74 6.81 -12.53 8.79
CA GLU A 74 7.34 -13.74 8.17
C GLU A 74 8.74 -13.52 7.57
N ASP A 75 9.47 -14.58 7.31
CA ASP A 75 10.85 -14.53 6.78
C ASP A 75 10.98 -13.67 5.52
N TRP A 76 10.02 -13.74 4.59
CA TRP A 76 10.06 -12.94 3.37
C TRP A 76 9.98 -11.42 3.65
N GLN A 77 9.36 -11.02 4.77
CA GLN A 77 9.28 -9.63 5.20
C GLN A 77 10.60 -9.16 5.82
N LEU A 78 11.25 -10.00 6.63
CA LEU A 78 12.40 -9.62 7.45
C LEU A 78 13.76 -9.90 6.78
N LYS A 79 13.83 -10.95 5.95
CA LYS A 79 15.08 -11.38 5.32
C LYS A 79 15.60 -10.32 4.35
N GLY A 80 16.87 -9.92 4.55
CA GLY A 80 17.54 -8.95 3.67
C GLY A 80 17.14 -7.49 3.88
N LEU A 81 16.47 -7.15 5.00
CA LEU A 81 16.26 -5.75 5.39
C LEU A 81 17.61 -5.06 5.59
N SER A 82 17.71 -3.82 5.11
CA SER A 82 18.85 -2.96 5.39
C SER A 82 18.96 -2.67 6.90
N ALA A 83 20.17 -2.32 7.37
CA ALA A 83 20.39 -1.95 8.77
C ALA A 83 19.51 -0.75 9.18
N ASN A 84 19.36 0.24 8.29
CA ASN A 84 18.51 1.39 8.55
C ASN A 84 17.02 1.00 8.63
N ALA A 85 16.54 0.08 7.78
CA ALA A 85 15.17 -0.41 7.83
C ALA A 85 14.87 -1.17 9.14
N ARG A 86 15.81 -2.01 9.61
CA ARG A 86 15.68 -2.69 10.91
C ARG A 86 15.57 -1.69 12.06
N ARG A 87 16.46 -0.70 12.11
CA ARG A 87 16.45 0.35 13.15
C ARG A 87 15.16 1.16 13.11
N LEU A 88 14.67 1.52 11.90
CA LEU A 88 13.42 2.24 11.75
C LEU A 88 12.23 1.39 12.22
N LEU A 89 12.21 0.10 11.91
CA LEU A 89 11.16 -0.82 12.35
C LEU A 89 11.13 -0.93 13.89
N GLU A 90 12.29 -1.11 14.53
CA GLU A 90 12.43 -1.14 15.99
C GLU A 90 11.95 0.17 16.64
N ALA A 91 12.37 1.32 16.10
CA ALA A 91 11.93 2.62 16.60
C ALA A 91 10.40 2.80 16.45
N LEU A 92 9.84 2.31 15.34
CA LEU A 92 8.41 2.37 15.08
C LEU A 92 7.63 1.44 16.02
N ASP A 93 8.15 0.26 16.33
CA ASP A 93 7.55 -0.66 17.30
C ASP A 93 7.44 -0.02 18.69
N ALA A 94 8.44 0.74 19.08
CA ALA A 94 8.43 1.46 20.35
C ALA A 94 7.49 2.67 20.35
N ALA A 95 7.42 3.42 19.24
CA ALA A 95 6.68 4.69 19.15
C ALA A 95 5.23 4.53 18.61
N GLY A 96 4.94 3.44 17.91
CA GLY A 96 3.67 3.22 17.21
C GLY A 96 3.48 4.03 15.93
N THR A 97 3.93 5.29 15.92
CA THR A 97 3.81 6.22 14.77
C THR A 97 5.02 7.15 14.70
N LEU A 98 5.54 7.38 13.49
CA LEU A 98 6.64 8.29 13.23
C LEU A 98 6.38 9.15 11.98
N HIS A 99 6.93 10.36 11.96
CA HIS A 99 6.88 11.26 10.80
C HIS A 99 8.23 11.30 10.10
N THR A 100 8.31 10.86 8.84
CA THR A 100 9.59 10.72 8.15
C THR A 100 10.39 12.03 8.01
N TYR A 101 9.73 13.19 7.98
CA TYR A 101 10.41 14.48 7.93
C TYR A 101 11.16 14.82 9.23
N LYS A 102 10.78 14.22 10.36
CA LYS A 102 11.44 14.39 11.66
C LYS A 102 12.64 13.46 11.85
N LEU A 103 12.81 12.46 10.97
CA LEU A 103 13.79 11.37 11.11
C LEU A 103 15.10 11.63 10.35
N ARG A 104 15.41 12.87 9.99
CA ARG A 104 16.61 13.19 9.20
C ARG A 104 17.88 12.80 9.95
N GLY A 105 18.73 12.01 9.26
CA GLY A 105 20.01 11.57 9.77
C GLY A 105 19.98 10.30 10.63
N GLU A 106 18.87 9.94 11.27
CA GLU A 106 18.83 8.79 12.17
C GLU A 106 18.76 7.44 11.44
N PHE A 107 17.99 7.38 10.35
CA PHE A 107 17.73 6.14 9.59
C PHE A 107 18.22 6.25 8.15
N GLY A 108 19.35 6.91 7.96
CA GLY A 108 19.99 7.15 6.66
C GLY A 108 19.64 8.52 6.05
N PRO A 109 20.29 8.85 4.91
CA PRO A 109 20.16 10.18 4.29
C PRO A 109 18.75 10.44 3.73
N ARG A 110 17.99 9.39 3.46
CA ARG A 110 16.64 9.45 2.91
C ARG A 110 15.68 8.56 3.71
N PRO A 111 15.15 9.01 4.84
CA PRO A 111 14.23 8.22 5.66
C PRO A 111 12.98 7.74 4.90
N GLY A 112 12.56 8.47 3.88
CA GLY A 112 11.45 8.07 3.02
C GLY A 112 11.72 6.81 2.18
N ASP A 113 12.97 6.59 1.76
CA ASP A 113 13.37 5.37 1.04
C ASP A 113 13.45 4.19 2.00
N THR A 114 13.98 4.42 3.22
CA THR A 114 13.97 3.42 4.29
C THR A 114 12.54 2.99 4.66
N ALA A 115 11.63 3.95 4.79
CA ALA A 115 10.21 3.67 5.02
C ALA A 115 9.58 2.90 3.85
N ARG A 116 9.95 3.23 2.60
CA ARG A 116 9.46 2.50 1.40
C ARG A 116 9.93 1.05 1.39
N GLU A 117 11.14 0.75 1.86
CA GLU A 117 11.62 -0.63 2.00
C GLU A 117 10.71 -1.44 2.93
N LEU A 118 10.34 -0.88 4.09
CA LEU A 118 9.42 -1.52 5.04
C LEU A 118 7.99 -1.63 4.49
N GLU A 119 7.49 -0.56 3.85
CA GLU A 119 6.17 -0.52 3.22
C GLU A 119 6.03 -1.58 2.12
N SER A 120 7.06 -1.74 1.26
CA SER A 120 7.05 -2.73 0.17
C SER A 120 7.00 -4.18 0.66
N ARG A 121 7.34 -4.42 1.92
CA ARG A 121 7.29 -5.72 2.59
C ARG A 121 6.10 -5.84 3.54
N LEU A 122 5.17 -4.89 3.52
CA LEU A 122 4.01 -4.83 4.41
C LEU A 122 4.37 -4.88 5.91
N LEU A 123 5.54 -4.43 6.31
CA LEU A 123 5.94 -4.36 7.72
C LEU A 123 5.32 -3.16 8.44
N ILE A 124 4.96 -2.13 7.69
CA ILE A 124 4.37 -0.89 8.18
C ILE A 124 3.24 -0.43 7.26
N HIS A 125 2.34 0.37 7.78
CA HIS A 125 1.46 1.22 6.99
C HIS A 125 2.09 2.61 6.83
N ALA A 126 2.01 3.18 5.63
CA ALA A 126 2.53 4.51 5.34
C ALA A 126 1.47 5.36 4.63
N GLN A 127 1.25 6.55 5.14
CA GLN A 127 0.34 7.54 4.55
C GLN A 127 1.13 8.79 4.13
N GLN A 128 0.91 9.26 2.92
CA GLN A 128 1.46 10.52 2.48
C GLN A 128 0.72 11.68 3.15
N VAL A 129 1.47 12.64 3.65
CA VAL A 129 0.94 13.86 4.27
C VAL A 129 1.67 15.08 3.72
N HIS A 130 1.03 16.23 3.77
CA HIS A 130 1.68 17.51 3.51
C HIS A 130 2.21 18.06 4.83
N THR A 131 3.46 18.53 4.81
CA THR A 131 4.02 19.28 5.95
C THR A 131 3.44 20.69 5.97
N GLU A 132 3.59 21.42 7.07
CA GLU A 132 3.19 22.82 7.20
C GLU A 132 3.80 23.71 6.10
N THR A 133 4.95 23.32 5.55
CA THR A 133 5.62 24.01 4.45
C THR A 133 5.17 23.51 3.07
N GLY A 134 4.12 22.70 2.97
CA GLY A 134 3.59 22.14 1.72
C GLY A 134 4.43 21.01 1.10
N LYS A 135 5.51 20.56 1.74
CA LYS A 135 6.33 19.46 1.25
C LYS A 135 5.65 18.12 1.50
N HIS A 136 5.79 17.19 0.56
CA HIS A 136 5.35 15.83 0.74
C HIS A 136 6.22 15.10 1.77
N SER A 137 5.58 14.43 2.71
CA SER A 137 6.19 13.58 3.72
C SER A 137 5.34 12.32 3.92
N LYS A 138 5.83 11.38 4.73
CA LYS A 138 5.05 10.22 5.14
C LYS A 138 4.89 10.22 6.66
N VAL A 139 3.69 9.85 7.09
CA VAL A 139 3.45 9.28 8.42
C VAL A 139 3.53 7.78 8.26
N VAL A 140 4.36 7.14 9.07
CA VAL A 140 4.49 5.68 9.13
C VAL A 140 4.00 5.18 10.47
N GLU A 141 3.27 4.08 10.47
CA GLU A 141 2.68 3.51 11.68
C GLU A 141 2.75 1.98 11.65
N THR A 142 2.76 1.37 12.84
CA THR A 142 2.61 -0.08 12.93
C THR A 142 1.22 -0.50 12.48
N TRP A 143 1.06 -1.74 12.04
CA TRP A 143 -0.25 -2.27 11.67
C TRP A 143 -1.24 -2.28 12.84
N ASP A 144 -0.76 -2.44 14.07
CA ASP A 144 -1.60 -2.36 15.28
C ASP A 144 -2.12 -0.95 15.51
N THR A 145 -1.28 0.06 15.32
CA THR A 145 -1.68 1.47 15.43
C THR A 145 -2.69 1.82 14.34
N TRP A 146 -2.42 1.41 13.09
CA TRP A 146 -3.36 1.57 11.98
C TRP A 146 -4.71 0.90 12.28
N ALA A 147 -4.70 -0.36 12.73
CA ALA A 147 -5.92 -1.11 13.02
C ALA A 147 -6.78 -0.43 14.10
N LYS A 148 -6.15 0.06 15.18
CA LYS A 148 -6.84 0.83 16.22
C LYS A 148 -7.49 2.09 15.65
N ARG A 149 -6.73 2.88 14.88
CA ARG A 149 -7.20 4.12 14.24
C ARG A 149 -8.33 3.85 13.24
N ALA A 150 -8.22 2.78 12.45
CA ALA A 150 -9.23 2.37 11.46
C ALA A 150 -10.46 1.68 12.06
N GLY A 151 -10.52 1.52 13.40
CA GLY A 151 -11.62 0.83 14.07
C GLY A 151 -11.70 -0.66 13.76
N LEU A 152 -10.59 -1.27 13.32
CA LEU A 152 -10.53 -2.70 13.01
C LEU A 152 -10.42 -3.51 14.30
N ARG A 153 -11.54 -4.05 14.78
CA ARG A 153 -11.61 -4.97 15.91
C ARG A 153 -11.34 -6.40 15.44
N ALA A 154 -10.08 -6.74 15.17
CA ALA A 154 -9.73 -8.07 14.68
C ALA A 154 -8.50 -8.61 15.38
N ARG A 155 -8.55 -9.90 15.77
CA ARG A 155 -7.32 -10.68 15.97
C ARG A 155 -6.76 -11.05 14.60
N ALA A 156 -5.43 -11.12 14.50
CA ALA A 156 -4.78 -11.63 13.29
C ALA A 156 -5.27 -13.06 12.99
N ASN A 157 -5.50 -13.32 11.71
CA ASN A 157 -5.76 -14.69 11.23
C ASN A 157 -4.44 -15.37 10.89
N ASP A 158 -4.51 -16.64 10.50
CA ASP A 158 -3.39 -17.32 9.85
C ASP A 158 -2.91 -16.50 8.63
N PRO A 159 -1.64 -16.04 8.61
CA PRO A 159 -1.11 -15.21 7.53
C PRO A 159 -1.05 -15.96 6.19
N ILE A 160 -0.84 -17.27 6.20
CA ILE A 160 -0.83 -18.10 4.98
C ILE A 160 -2.21 -18.11 4.36
N ALA A 161 -3.25 -18.39 5.15
CA ALA A 161 -4.64 -18.34 4.67
C ALA A 161 -5.03 -16.92 4.20
N ALA A 162 -4.55 -15.88 4.88
CA ALA A 162 -4.77 -14.50 4.47
C ALA A 162 -4.12 -14.19 3.11
N ARG A 163 -2.87 -14.63 2.89
CA ARG A 163 -2.18 -14.48 1.59
C ARG A 163 -2.91 -15.21 0.47
N ARG A 164 -3.27 -16.48 0.67
CA ARG A 164 -4.03 -17.26 -0.32
C ARG A 164 -5.31 -16.58 -0.74
N PHE A 165 -6.03 -15.98 0.21
CA PHE A 165 -7.25 -15.26 -0.11
C PHE A 165 -6.98 -14.03 -0.99
N VAL A 166 -5.95 -13.25 -0.70
CA VAL A 166 -5.57 -12.08 -1.49
C VAL A 166 -5.06 -12.49 -2.87
N GLU A 167 -4.28 -13.57 -2.96
CA GLU A 167 -3.82 -14.17 -4.22
C GLU A 167 -4.98 -14.58 -5.12
N GLN A 168 -6.01 -15.23 -4.54
CA GLN A 168 -7.21 -15.61 -5.28
C GLN A 168 -7.96 -14.38 -5.81
N ARG A 169 -8.04 -13.29 -5.02
CA ARG A 169 -8.63 -12.03 -5.49
C ARG A 169 -7.85 -11.42 -6.63
N LEU A 170 -6.52 -11.44 -6.55
CA LEU A 170 -5.67 -10.98 -7.64
C LEU A 170 -5.81 -11.87 -8.89
N ALA A 171 -5.88 -13.20 -8.74
CA ALA A 171 -6.11 -14.13 -9.85
C ALA A 171 -7.42 -13.83 -10.57
N ASN A 172 -8.50 -13.56 -9.85
CA ASN A 172 -9.79 -13.17 -10.42
C ASN A 172 -9.70 -11.84 -11.20
N LEU A 173 -8.93 -10.86 -10.69
CA LEU A 173 -8.70 -9.61 -11.41
C LEU A 173 -7.88 -9.83 -12.69
N LYS A 174 -6.83 -10.65 -12.62
CA LYS A 174 -6.01 -11.03 -13.79
C LYS A 174 -6.87 -11.68 -14.87
N GLN A 175 -7.72 -12.61 -14.50
CA GLN A 175 -8.66 -13.27 -15.43
C GLN A 175 -9.65 -12.28 -16.03
N LYS A 176 -10.29 -11.45 -15.18
CA LYS A 176 -11.31 -10.48 -15.61
C LYS A 176 -10.79 -9.46 -16.62
N TYR A 177 -9.56 -9.00 -16.42
CA TYR A 177 -8.97 -7.92 -17.22
C TYR A 177 -7.87 -8.40 -18.17
N ASN A 178 -7.60 -9.70 -18.24
CA ASN A 178 -6.48 -10.28 -18.98
C ASN A 178 -5.15 -9.54 -18.71
N GLY A 179 -4.93 -9.20 -17.42
CA GLY A 179 -3.81 -8.35 -17.01
C GLY A 179 -2.82 -9.07 -16.10
N ARG A 180 -1.65 -8.47 -15.92
CA ARG A 180 -0.59 -8.96 -15.04
C ARG A 180 -0.49 -8.10 -13.78
N GLY A 181 -0.17 -8.74 -12.66
CA GLY A 181 0.11 -8.08 -11.40
C GLY A 181 0.74 -9.09 -10.46
N GLU A 182 1.55 -8.59 -9.53
CA GLU A 182 2.29 -9.38 -8.55
C GLU A 182 2.05 -8.83 -7.15
N LEU A 183 2.04 -9.72 -6.16
CA LEU A 183 2.00 -9.38 -4.76
C LEU A 183 3.42 -9.37 -4.19
N PRO A 184 3.68 -8.66 -3.08
CA PRO A 184 5.04 -8.48 -2.57
C PRO A 184 5.64 -9.74 -1.92
N TRP A 185 4.88 -10.81 -1.80
CA TRP A 185 5.32 -12.09 -1.21
C TRP A 185 5.41 -13.21 -2.25
N PRO A 186 6.20 -14.25 -1.99
CA PRO A 186 6.22 -15.47 -2.82
C PRO A 186 4.83 -16.12 -2.86
N SER A 187 4.38 -16.55 -4.05
CA SER A 187 3.07 -17.21 -4.20
C SER A 187 2.95 -18.42 -3.27
N THR A 188 1.77 -18.57 -2.70
CA THR A 188 1.38 -19.75 -1.88
C THR A 188 0.43 -20.69 -2.62
N LEU A 189 0.09 -20.33 -3.88
CA LEU A 189 -0.73 -21.15 -4.80
C LEU A 189 0.12 -22.02 -5.69
#